data_fbec714f5a6462a65858bbfed67cc8b0
#
_entry.id   fbec714f5a6462a65858bbfed67cc8b0
#
_cell.length_a   1.000
_cell.length_b   1.000
_cell.length_c   1.000
_cell.angle_alpha   90.00
_cell.angle_beta   90.00
_cell.angle_gamma   90.00
#
_symmetry.space_group_name_H-M   'P 1'
#
loop_
_entity.id
_entity.type
_entity.pdbx_description
1 polymer ?
#
loop_
_entity_poly.entity_id
_entity_poly.type
_entity_poly.pdbx_seq_one_letter_code
_entity_poly.pdbx_strand_id
1 'polypeptide(L)'
;MALPAEISVSFDFSSGATFGYPLTLGDAKYGLLGTGTLAASEVPEPVVDLTPDVYSISIRRGRNIMRDQYEAGTATVRVLDPLSYFNPQNTASPYYGYLTPLRKLRVAATYAGTSYFLYSGYTTEYRYTYPQGQETGYVDIVCNDAFRLMQQAAITTVASATAGQDTGTRVSAILNQVTFPTNMRSIDTGNTTCVADPGTSRTSLDALLNAAYSEQGAFFINSSGTAVFKNRTNTITSASATPIEFNQSGGIPYKNLVFAFDDKLIINSASMTRVGGSAQLAENAASIVKYFSHQTNETNLIAQTDADALNIAKIYVATRAETTIRIDAMTVDLLDTAVPTGTMLGLEYFTALKITNKQPDGSTIVKTLQCQGLDWNITPNQMQVTVTTLEPITDGFTLDSAVQGIIGTSVLAY
;
A
#
# COMPACT_ATOMS: atom_id res chain seq x y z
N MET A 1 30.29 4.94 3.26
CA MET A 1 29.65 6.28 3.47
C MET A 1 28.53 6.03 4.47
N ALA A 2 28.34 6.88 5.47
CA ALA A 2 27.21 6.68 6.40
C ALA A 2 25.88 6.87 5.67
N LEU A 3 24.85 6.14 6.07
CA LEU A 3 23.49 6.33 5.55
C LEU A 3 22.99 7.75 5.89
N PRO A 4 22.15 8.36 5.02
CA PRO A 4 21.65 9.72 5.26
C PRO A 4 20.64 9.80 6.41
N ALA A 5 20.09 8.68 6.86
CA ALA A 5 19.18 8.56 7.99
C ALA A 5 19.58 7.39 8.88
N GLU A 6 19.29 7.49 10.17
CA GLU A 6 19.49 6.42 11.13
C GLU A 6 18.34 5.41 11.01
N ILE A 7 18.66 4.18 10.63
CA ILE A 7 17.68 3.10 10.51
C ILE A 7 17.51 2.43 11.87
N SER A 8 16.28 2.06 12.20
CA SER A 8 15.97 1.25 13.37
C SER A 8 15.05 0.09 12.99
N VAL A 9 15.33 -1.08 13.55
CA VAL A 9 14.56 -2.30 13.38
C VAL A 9 14.16 -2.83 14.73
N SER A 10 12.90 -2.73 15.09
CA SER A 10 12.36 -3.23 16.36
C SER A 10 11.55 -4.50 16.14
N PHE A 11 11.76 -5.47 17.03
CA PHE A 11 11.09 -6.75 17.01
C PHE A 11 10.36 -6.97 18.35
N ASP A 12 9.07 -7.33 18.29
CA ASP A 12 8.22 -7.47 19.46
C ASP A 12 7.91 -8.94 19.75
N PHE A 13 8.48 -9.46 20.83
CA PHE A 13 8.24 -10.80 21.35
C PHE A 13 7.04 -10.87 22.30
N SER A 14 6.54 -9.74 22.81
CA SER A 14 5.52 -9.70 23.86
C SER A 14 4.13 -10.01 23.37
N SER A 15 3.82 -9.71 22.10
CA SER A 15 2.48 -9.79 21.56
C SER A 15 2.31 -11.03 20.69
N GLY A 16 1.12 -11.61 20.76
CA GLY A 16 0.68 -12.63 19.81
C GLY A 16 0.18 -12.00 18.50
N ALA A 17 -0.56 -12.78 17.72
CA ALA A 17 -1.19 -12.36 16.46
C ALA A 17 -2.36 -11.39 16.71
N THR A 18 -2.07 -10.18 17.18
CA THR A 18 -3.04 -9.10 17.39
C THR A 18 -2.68 -7.90 16.54
N PHE A 19 -3.65 -7.08 16.17
CA PHE A 19 -3.39 -5.90 15.33
C PHE A 19 -2.68 -4.76 16.09
N GLY A 20 -2.87 -4.63 17.40
CA GLY A 20 -2.24 -3.55 18.20
C GLY A 20 -0.72 -3.69 18.32
N TYR A 21 -0.02 -2.61 18.55
CA TYR A 21 1.41 -2.58 18.85
C TYR A 21 1.64 -2.26 20.32
N PRO A 22 2.70 -2.80 20.96
CA PRO A 22 3.00 -2.50 22.35
C PRO A 22 3.38 -1.02 22.53
N LEU A 23 3.10 -0.49 23.73
CA LEU A 23 3.59 0.84 24.09
C LEU A 23 5.11 0.75 24.25
N THR A 24 5.82 1.48 23.41
CA THR A 24 7.27 1.52 23.35
C THR A 24 7.73 2.94 23.65
N LEU A 25 8.43 3.15 24.77
CA LEU A 25 8.94 4.46 25.15
C LEU A 25 9.87 5.02 24.07
N GLY A 26 9.66 6.28 23.69
CA GLY A 26 10.42 6.93 22.63
C GLY A 26 9.90 6.68 21.21
N ASP A 27 8.91 5.81 21.03
CA ASP A 27 8.26 5.63 19.75
C ASP A 27 7.30 6.78 19.44
N ALA A 28 7.44 7.39 18.27
CA ALA A 28 6.67 8.59 17.89
C ALA A 28 5.15 8.36 17.81
N LYS A 29 4.72 7.12 17.56
CA LYS A 29 3.30 6.77 17.43
C LYS A 29 2.80 5.90 18.59
N TYR A 30 3.53 4.84 18.91
CA TYR A 30 3.12 3.85 19.91
C TYR A 30 3.73 4.10 21.29
N GLY A 31 4.54 5.14 21.46
CA GLY A 31 5.01 5.66 22.75
C GLY A 31 4.00 6.55 23.46
N LEU A 32 2.84 6.81 22.87
CA LEU A 32 1.77 7.64 23.44
C LEU A 32 0.75 6.76 24.17
N LEU A 33 0.34 7.19 25.37
CA LEU A 33 -0.75 6.54 26.11
C LEU A 33 -2.04 6.56 25.27
N GLY A 34 -2.68 5.39 25.17
CA GLY A 34 -3.89 5.21 24.37
C GLY A 34 -3.64 4.82 22.91
N THR A 35 -2.39 4.85 22.45
CA THR A 35 -2.02 4.42 21.09
C THR A 35 -1.30 3.08 21.12
N GLY A 36 -0.31 2.92 22.00
CA GLY A 36 0.33 1.63 22.27
C GLY A 36 -0.44 0.83 23.31
N THR A 37 -0.47 -0.49 23.18
CA THR A 37 -1.03 -1.39 24.20
C THR A 37 0.01 -1.62 25.29
N LEU A 38 -0.40 -1.53 26.56
CA LEU A 38 0.48 -1.94 27.67
C LEU A 38 0.73 -3.45 27.51
N ALA A 39 2.00 -3.83 27.32
CA ALA A 39 2.38 -5.23 27.25
C ALA A 39 2.29 -5.85 28.64
N ALA A 40 1.40 -6.82 28.83
CA ALA A 40 1.51 -7.79 29.92
C ALA A 40 2.56 -8.80 29.45
N SER A 41 3.80 -8.62 29.87
CA SER A 41 4.90 -9.42 29.36
C SER A 41 5.46 -10.33 30.44
N GLU A 42 5.49 -11.62 30.17
CA GLU A 42 6.32 -12.60 30.87
C GLU A 42 7.77 -12.60 30.34
N VAL A 43 8.02 -11.80 29.29
CA VAL A 43 9.32 -11.68 28.62
C VAL A 43 10.10 -10.53 29.25
N PRO A 44 11.36 -10.71 29.64
CA PRO A 44 12.18 -9.66 30.26
C PRO A 44 12.38 -8.44 29.33
N GLU A 45 12.55 -8.68 28.01
CA GLU A 45 12.69 -7.64 27.00
C GLU A 45 11.66 -7.87 25.89
N PRO A 46 10.46 -7.32 26.03
CA PRO A 46 9.38 -7.59 25.08
C PRO A 46 9.63 -6.99 23.70
N VAL A 47 10.33 -5.87 23.61
CA VAL A 47 10.70 -5.23 22.34
C VAL A 47 12.22 -5.17 22.27
N VAL A 48 12.78 -5.83 21.26
CA VAL A 48 14.22 -5.93 21.04
C VAL A 48 14.62 -5.05 19.86
N ASP A 49 15.71 -4.30 20.05
CA ASP A 49 16.35 -3.58 18.96
C ASP A 49 17.31 -4.52 18.21
N LEU A 50 16.96 -4.84 16.96
CA LEU A 50 17.79 -5.69 16.07
C LEU A 50 18.77 -4.86 15.23
N THR A 51 18.68 -3.55 15.26
CA THR A 51 19.45 -2.64 14.38
C THR A 51 20.94 -2.94 14.32
N PRO A 52 21.64 -3.26 15.46
CA PRO A 52 23.07 -3.51 15.43
C PRO A 52 23.50 -4.68 14.57
N ASP A 53 22.63 -5.67 14.43
CA ASP A 53 22.91 -6.92 13.70
C ASP A 53 22.27 -6.97 12.31
N VAL A 54 21.56 -5.91 11.90
CA VAL A 54 20.92 -5.86 10.58
C VAL A 54 21.95 -5.65 9.48
N TYR A 55 21.95 -6.57 8.51
CA TYR A 55 22.79 -6.49 7.32
C TYR A 55 22.07 -5.89 6.12
N SER A 56 20.82 -6.27 5.88
CA SER A 56 20.04 -5.73 4.78
C SER A 56 18.55 -5.74 5.07
N ILE A 57 17.84 -4.78 4.47
CA ILE A 57 16.39 -4.63 4.55
C ILE A 57 15.87 -4.47 3.14
N SER A 58 14.91 -5.30 2.77
CA SER A 58 14.13 -5.18 1.54
C SER A 58 12.67 -5.08 1.92
N ILE A 59 12.01 -4.00 1.51
CA ILE A 59 10.59 -3.75 1.77
C ILE A 59 9.91 -3.54 0.43
N ARG A 60 8.77 -4.17 0.23
CA ARG A 60 7.90 -3.93 -0.91
C ARG A 60 6.49 -3.67 -0.40
N ARG A 61 5.97 -2.49 -0.73
CA ARG A 61 4.57 -2.11 -0.48
C ARG A 61 4.01 -1.49 -1.74
N GLY A 62 2.79 -1.83 -2.14
CA GLY A 62 2.21 -1.20 -3.31
C GLY A 62 0.97 -1.86 -3.86
N ARG A 63 0.54 -1.28 -4.95
CA ARG A 63 -0.62 -1.71 -5.73
C ARG A 63 -0.18 -2.66 -6.84
N ASN A 64 -0.93 -3.71 -7.04
CA ASN A 64 -0.87 -4.49 -8.27
C ASN A 64 -1.67 -3.75 -9.35
N ILE A 65 -0.94 -3.15 -10.28
CA ILE A 65 -1.53 -2.32 -11.35
C ILE A 65 -2.48 -3.15 -12.23
N MET A 66 -2.17 -4.44 -12.45
CA MET A 66 -2.98 -5.31 -13.29
C MET A 66 -4.30 -5.74 -12.62
N ARG A 67 -4.30 -5.89 -11.30
CA ARG A 67 -5.48 -6.28 -10.51
C ARG A 67 -6.24 -5.09 -9.94
N ASP A 68 -5.70 -3.91 -10.08
CA ASP A 68 -6.26 -2.66 -9.55
C ASP A 68 -6.50 -2.66 -8.04
N GLN A 69 -5.69 -3.43 -7.31
CA GLN A 69 -5.81 -3.62 -5.87
C GLN A 69 -4.45 -3.51 -5.18
N TYR A 70 -4.44 -3.07 -3.92
CA TYR A 70 -3.25 -3.12 -3.07
C TYR A 70 -3.00 -4.56 -2.62
N GLU A 71 -1.74 -4.93 -2.63
CA GLU A 71 -1.26 -6.22 -2.14
C GLU A 71 -0.72 -6.09 -0.72
N ALA A 72 -0.57 -7.23 -0.03
CA ALA A 72 0.09 -7.25 1.27
C ALA A 72 1.51 -6.70 1.15
N GLY A 73 1.82 -5.71 1.96
CA GLY A 73 3.18 -5.23 2.11
C GLY A 73 4.08 -6.33 2.67
N THR A 74 5.27 -6.50 2.09
CA THR A 74 6.25 -7.50 2.51
C THR A 74 7.53 -6.84 2.94
N ALA A 75 8.21 -7.44 3.90
CA ALA A 75 9.58 -7.06 4.27
C ALA A 75 10.43 -8.31 4.51
N THR A 76 11.68 -8.23 4.11
CA THR A 76 12.71 -9.20 4.49
C THR A 76 13.85 -8.46 5.15
N VAL A 77 14.11 -8.80 6.40
CA VAL A 77 15.22 -8.22 7.17
C VAL A 77 16.24 -9.32 7.42
N ARG A 78 17.45 -9.14 6.89
CA ARG A 78 18.58 -10.03 7.15
C ARG A 78 19.32 -9.57 8.39
N VAL A 79 19.36 -10.43 9.38
CA VAL A 79 20.05 -10.21 10.65
C VAL A 79 21.22 -11.18 10.75
N LEU A 80 22.40 -10.69 11.09
CA LEU A 80 23.56 -11.53 11.39
C LEU A 80 23.31 -12.26 12.73
N ASP A 81 23.48 -13.56 12.73
CA ASP A 81 23.16 -14.42 13.86
C ASP A 81 24.28 -15.45 14.14
N PRO A 82 25.48 -14.96 14.51
CA PRO A 82 26.64 -15.84 14.73
C PRO A 82 26.47 -16.82 15.90
N LEU A 83 25.58 -16.51 16.84
CA LEU A 83 25.30 -17.34 18.02
C LEU A 83 24.05 -18.19 17.88
N SER A 84 23.43 -18.18 16.72
CA SER A 84 22.19 -18.92 16.42
C SER A 84 21.04 -18.61 17.41
N TYR A 85 20.90 -17.34 17.79
CA TYR A 85 19.86 -16.92 18.71
C TYR A 85 18.45 -17.02 18.12
N PHE A 86 18.32 -16.92 16.78
CA PHE A 86 17.06 -17.12 16.08
C PHE A 86 16.73 -18.59 15.79
N ASN A 87 17.55 -19.54 16.24
CA ASN A 87 17.20 -20.96 16.17
C ASN A 87 16.27 -21.31 17.35
N PRO A 88 15.02 -21.74 17.10
CA PRO A 88 14.06 -22.04 18.16
C PRO A 88 14.46 -23.22 19.06
N GLN A 89 15.45 -24.02 18.66
CA GLN A 89 15.98 -25.12 19.45
C GLN A 89 17.21 -24.73 20.31
N ASN A 90 17.74 -23.52 20.13
CA ASN A 90 18.87 -23.04 20.92
C ASN A 90 18.40 -22.61 22.31
N THR A 91 18.56 -23.47 23.30
CA THR A 91 18.17 -23.21 24.71
C THR A 91 19.01 -22.10 25.38
N ALA A 92 20.16 -21.74 24.80
CA ALA A 92 20.99 -20.62 25.28
C ALA A 92 20.60 -19.28 24.68
N SER A 93 19.64 -19.27 23.73
CA SER A 93 19.15 -18.05 23.12
C SER A 93 18.32 -17.24 24.10
N PRO A 94 18.49 -15.90 24.17
CA PRO A 94 17.59 -15.02 24.93
C PRO A 94 16.16 -15.04 24.39
N TYR A 95 15.97 -15.53 23.15
CA TYR A 95 14.67 -15.63 22.47
C TYR A 95 14.05 -17.02 22.56
N TYR A 96 14.67 -17.97 23.29
CA TYR A 96 14.17 -19.33 23.42
C TYR A 96 12.72 -19.35 23.96
N GLY A 97 11.85 -20.06 23.27
CA GLY A 97 10.43 -20.16 23.60
C GLY A 97 9.55 -19.00 23.09
N TYR A 98 10.14 -17.90 22.60
CA TYR A 98 9.41 -16.73 22.12
C TYR A 98 9.42 -16.60 20.58
N LEU A 99 10.27 -17.34 19.87
CA LEU A 99 10.37 -17.37 18.42
C LEU A 99 9.16 -18.11 17.82
N THR A 100 8.09 -17.41 17.60
CA THR A 100 6.89 -17.93 16.95
C THR A 100 6.51 -17.08 15.74
N PRO A 101 5.82 -17.62 14.75
CA PRO A 101 5.24 -16.81 13.68
C PRO A 101 4.30 -15.72 14.21
N LEU A 102 4.05 -14.72 13.39
CA LEU A 102 3.18 -13.57 13.65
C LEU A 102 3.67 -12.63 14.77
N ARG A 103 4.95 -12.69 15.12
CA ARG A 103 5.59 -11.62 15.91
C ARG A 103 5.68 -10.36 15.08
N LYS A 104 5.65 -9.21 15.75
CA LYS A 104 5.63 -7.91 15.05
C LYS A 104 7.05 -7.42 14.80
N LEU A 105 7.26 -6.90 13.59
CA LEU A 105 8.50 -6.24 13.20
C LEU A 105 8.18 -4.87 12.62
N ARG A 106 8.97 -3.88 13.01
CA ARG A 106 8.88 -2.52 12.45
C ARG A 106 10.24 -2.04 11.99
N VAL A 107 10.23 -1.34 10.88
CA VAL A 107 11.39 -0.63 10.33
C VAL A 107 11.07 0.84 10.29
N ALA A 108 11.93 1.66 10.90
CA ALA A 108 11.82 3.10 10.87
C ALA A 108 13.16 3.73 10.48
N ALA A 109 13.12 4.97 10.03
CA ALA A 109 14.28 5.79 9.74
C ALA A 109 14.14 7.14 10.44
N THR A 110 15.18 7.57 11.16
CA THR A 110 15.21 8.88 11.81
C THR A 110 16.10 9.84 11.02
N TYR A 111 15.56 10.97 10.64
CA TYR A 111 16.26 12.04 9.92
C TYR A 111 15.94 13.39 10.53
N ALA A 112 16.96 14.18 10.85
CA ALA A 112 16.82 15.49 11.47
C ALA A 112 15.87 15.52 12.69
N GLY A 113 15.92 14.48 13.51
CA GLY A 113 15.07 14.35 14.71
C GLY A 113 13.64 13.90 14.47
N THR A 114 13.26 13.65 13.22
CA THR A 114 11.93 13.12 12.86
C THR A 114 12.04 11.66 12.50
N SER A 115 11.18 10.81 13.10
CA SER A 115 11.08 9.39 12.79
C SER A 115 10.03 9.13 11.73
N TYR A 116 10.41 8.38 10.70
CA TYR A 116 9.56 7.95 9.59
C TYR A 116 9.43 6.43 9.64
N PHE A 117 8.22 5.93 9.65
CA PHE A 117 8.00 4.49 9.49
C PHE A 117 8.17 4.10 8.02
N LEU A 118 8.94 3.05 7.76
CA LEU A 118 9.07 2.47 6.43
C LEU A 118 8.21 1.22 6.27
N TYR A 119 8.08 0.45 7.37
CA TYR A 119 7.31 -0.79 7.39
C TYR A 119 6.85 -1.16 8.81
N SER A 120 5.66 -1.75 8.89
CA SER A 120 5.14 -2.38 10.10
C SER A 120 4.36 -3.64 9.71
N GLY A 121 4.73 -4.79 10.25
CA GLY A 121 4.11 -6.05 9.86
C GLY A 121 4.38 -7.19 10.84
N TYR A 122 4.09 -8.40 10.39
CA TYR A 122 4.08 -9.63 11.16
C TYR A 122 5.02 -10.64 10.51
N THR A 123 5.87 -11.26 11.29
CA THR A 123 6.79 -12.30 10.83
C THR A 123 6.01 -13.54 10.39
N THR A 124 6.21 -13.94 9.17
CA THR A 124 5.60 -15.15 8.62
C THR A 124 6.58 -16.33 8.61
N GLU A 125 7.87 -16.04 8.52
CA GLU A 125 8.91 -17.06 8.38
C GLU A 125 10.24 -16.54 8.93
N TYR A 126 11.03 -17.46 9.52
CA TYR A 126 12.43 -17.29 9.85
C TYR A 126 13.23 -18.23 8.98
N ARG A 127 14.06 -17.72 8.07
CA ARG A 127 14.94 -18.49 7.20
C ARG A 127 16.36 -18.37 7.71
N TYR A 128 16.79 -19.31 8.54
CA TYR A 128 18.16 -19.28 9.08
C TYR A 128 19.12 -20.08 8.23
N THR A 129 20.33 -19.55 8.09
CA THR A 129 21.45 -20.16 7.39
C THR A 129 22.64 -20.17 8.34
N TYR A 130 23.05 -21.35 8.74
CA TYR A 130 24.20 -21.55 9.61
C TYR A 130 25.27 -22.35 8.85
N PRO A 131 26.14 -21.65 8.11
CA PRO A 131 27.18 -22.29 7.35
C PRO A 131 28.21 -22.93 8.29
N GLN A 132 28.87 -24.01 7.83
CA GLN A 132 29.98 -24.58 8.54
C GLN A 132 31.28 -23.84 8.16
N GLY A 133 32.17 -23.66 9.14
CA GLY A 133 33.45 -23.02 8.93
C GLY A 133 33.51 -21.57 9.44
N GLN A 134 34.14 -20.67 8.66
CA GLN A 134 34.40 -19.29 9.07
C GLN A 134 33.33 -18.28 8.62
N GLU A 135 32.29 -18.76 7.96
CA GLU A 135 31.18 -17.86 7.53
C GLU A 135 30.23 -17.55 8.68
N THR A 136 29.78 -16.32 8.74
CA THR A 136 28.83 -15.87 9.76
C THR A 136 27.43 -16.37 9.47
N GLY A 137 26.76 -16.97 10.45
CA GLY A 137 25.35 -17.33 10.38
C GLY A 137 24.46 -16.10 10.26
N TYR A 138 23.32 -16.23 9.58
CA TYR A 138 22.33 -15.19 9.46
C TYR A 138 20.91 -15.76 9.42
N VAL A 139 19.94 -14.92 9.71
CA VAL A 139 18.52 -15.21 9.56
C VAL A 139 17.86 -14.15 8.67
N ASP A 140 17.04 -14.59 7.73
CA ASP A 140 16.12 -13.72 7.00
C ASP A 140 14.76 -13.78 7.70
N ILE A 141 14.36 -12.68 8.33
CA ILE A 141 13.05 -12.51 8.94
C ILE A 141 12.11 -11.99 7.86
N VAL A 142 11.19 -12.85 7.43
CA VAL A 142 10.21 -12.52 6.38
C VAL A 142 8.90 -12.10 7.02
N CYS A 143 8.40 -10.95 6.62
CA CYS A 143 7.20 -10.33 7.20
C CYS A 143 6.16 -9.96 6.14
N ASN A 144 4.90 -10.00 6.54
CA ASN A 144 3.77 -9.42 5.80
C ASN A 144 3.03 -8.42 6.70
N ASP A 145 2.40 -7.42 6.10
CA ASP A 145 1.59 -6.46 6.84
C ASP A 145 0.28 -7.06 7.39
N ALA A 146 -0.61 -6.21 7.91
CA ALA A 146 -1.87 -6.65 8.53
C ALA A 146 -2.82 -7.36 7.55
N PHE A 147 -2.65 -7.26 6.24
CA PHE A 147 -3.41 -8.04 5.26
C PHE A 147 -3.27 -9.55 5.50
N ARG A 148 -2.11 -9.99 6.00
CA ARG A 148 -1.89 -11.39 6.36
C ARG A 148 -2.90 -11.89 7.39
N LEU A 149 -3.16 -11.11 8.43
CA LEU A 149 -4.14 -11.47 9.46
C LEU A 149 -5.58 -11.35 8.93
N MET A 150 -5.85 -10.30 8.16
CA MET A 150 -7.17 -10.09 7.53
C MET A 150 -7.53 -11.21 6.54
N GLN A 151 -6.54 -11.74 5.84
CA GLN A 151 -6.75 -12.88 4.92
C GLN A 151 -7.07 -14.20 5.65
N GLN A 152 -6.60 -14.35 6.88
CA GLN A 152 -6.89 -15.52 7.72
C GLN A 152 -8.21 -15.39 8.49
N ALA A 153 -8.68 -14.16 8.72
CA ALA A 153 -9.89 -13.89 9.47
C ALA A 153 -11.13 -14.15 8.61
N ALA A 154 -11.77 -15.31 8.80
CA ALA A 154 -13.03 -15.64 8.13
C ALA A 154 -14.19 -14.88 8.77
N ILE A 155 -15.07 -14.33 7.93
CA ILE A 155 -16.30 -13.67 8.32
C ILE A 155 -17.47 -14.25 7.51
N THR A 156 -18.66 -14.28 8.08
CA THR A 156 -19.87 -14.68 7.38
C THR A 156 -20.84 -13.51 7.32
N THR A 157 -21.35 -13.08 8.46
CA THR A 157 -22.21 -11.91 8.56
C THR A 157 -21.48 -10.81 9.31
N VAL A 158 -21.49 -9.61 8.76
CA VAL A 158 -20.90 -8.44 9.41
C VAL A 158 -21.98 -7.73 10.22
N ALA A 159 -21.80 -7.66 11.52
CA ALA A 159 -22.70 -6.92 12.39
C ALA A 159 -22.78 -5.44 11.98
N SER A 160 -23.97 -4.87 12.01
CA SER A 160 -24.23 -3.46 11.62
C SER A 160 -24.02 -3.14 10.13
N ALA A 161 -23.83 -4.13 9.26
CA ALA A 161 -23.69 -3.94 7.82
C ALA A 161 -25.06 -3.92 7.12
N THR A 162 -25.77 -2.80 7.25
CA THR A 162 -27.13 -2.61 6.72
C THR A 162 -27.12 -1.99 5.32
N ALA A 163 -28.24 -2.14 4.60
CA ALA A 163 -28.43 -1.45 3.32
C ALA A 163 -28.49 0.08 3.52
N GLY A 164 -28.01 0.84 2.54
CA GLY A 164 -28.03 2.29 2.52
C GLY A 164 -26.89 2.97 3.26
N GLN A 165 -26.01 2.22 3.94
CA GLN A 165 -24.80 2.80 4.53
C GLN A 165 -23.75 3.05 3.45
N ASP A 166 -22.88 4.02 3.69
CA ASP A 166 -21.74 4.29 2.81
C ASP A 166 -20.62 3.23 2.96
N THR A 167 -19.73 3.18 1.96
CA THR A 167 -18.63 2.22 1.92
C THR A 167 -17.64 2.38 3.06
N GLY A 168 -17.36 3.62 3.54
CA GLY A 168 -16.49 3.84 4.70
C GLY A 168 -17.08 3.28 5.99
N THR A 169 -18.37 3.47 6.21
CA THR A 169 -19.10 2.84 7.31
C THR A 169 -19.06 1.31 7.19
N ARG A 170 -19.22 0.75 5.97
CA ARG A 170 -19.08 -0.68 5.73
C ARG A 170 -17.68 -1.20 6.07
N VAL A 171 -16.63 -0.50 5.63
CA VAL A 171 -15.23 -0.83 5.96
C VAL A 171 -15.03 -0.82 7.47
N SER A 172 -15.54 0.20 8.16
CA SER A 172 -15.46 0.30 9.63
C SER A 172 -16.17 -0.85 10.33
N ALA A 173 -17.34 -1.29 9.85
CA ALA A 173 -18.08 -2.42 10.39
C ALA A 173 -17.29 -3.74 10.22
N ILE A 174 -16.67 -3.97 9.06
CA ILE A 174 -15.81 -5.15 8.82
C ILE A 174 -14.59 -5.13 9.75
N LEU A 175 -13.93 -3.98 9.91
CA LEU A 175 -12.78 -3.85 10.81
C LEU A 175 -13.17 -4.05 12.28
N ASN A 176 -14.39 -3.66 12.68
CA ASN A 176 -14.93 -3.94 14.02
C ASN A 176 -15.15 -5.44 14.23
N GLN A 177 -15.67 -6.13 13.22
CA GLN A 177 -15.91 -7.57 13.28
C GLN A 177 -14.63 -8.38 13.57
N VAL A 178 -13.49 -7.93 13.06
CA VAL A 178 -12.18 -8.56 13.29
C VAL A 178 -11.37 -7.88 14.41
N THR A 179 -12.00 -7.02 15.20
CA THR A 179 -11.37 -6.32 16.33
C THR A 179 -10.11 -5.52 15.98
N PHE A 180 -10.05 -4.98 14.75
CA PHE A 180 -8.96 -4.09 14.37
C PHE A 180 -9.03 -2.81 15.21
N PRO A 181 -7.93 -2.33 15.82
CA PRO A 181 -7.95 -1.16 16.72
C PRO A 181 -8.42 0.13 16.03
N THR A 182 -9.31 0.89 16.68
CA THR A 182 -9.87 2.13 16.12
C THR A 182 -8.81 3.24 15.96
N ASN A 183 -7.83 3.29 16.86
CA ASN A 183 -6.70 4.25 16.80
C ASN A 183 -5.68 3.93 15.68
N MET A 184 -5.84 2.79 15.01
CA MET A 184 -5.01 2.39 13.88
C MET A 184 -5.80 2.43 12.56
N ARG A 185 -6.81 3.29 12.45
CA ARG A 185 -7.65 3.44 11.26
C ARG A 185 -7.63 4.88 10.76
N SER A 186 -7.69 5.02 9.44
CA SER A 186 -7.94 6.28 8.75
C SER A 186 -8.95 5.98 7.63
N ILE A 187 -10.23 6.16 7.93
CA ILE A 187 -11.33 5.72 7.06
C ILE A 187 -12.11 6.95 6.61
N ASP A 188 -12.09 7.21 5.32
CA ASP A 188 -12.91 8.25 4.70
C ASP A 188 -14.39 7.85 4.70
N THR A 189 -15.29 8.83 4.73
CA THR A 189 -16.69 8.59 4.40
C THR A 189 -16.81 8.19 2.93
N GLY A 190 -17.52 7.10 2.62
CA GLY A 190 -17.67 6.64 1.26
C GLY A 190 -18.62 7.48 0.43
N ASN A 191 -18.44 7.49 -0.89
CA ASN A 191 -19.34 8.16 -1.84
C ASN A 191 -20.41 7.19 -2.37
N THR A 192 -20.20 5.88 -2.25
CA THR A 192 -21.10 4.84 -2.75
C THR A 192 -21.91 4.24 -1.59
N THR A 193 -23.21 4.10 -1.79
CA THR A 193 -24.09 3.37 -0.84
C THR A 193 -24.07 1.88 -1.12
N CYS A 194 -24.19 1.08 -0.04
CA CYS A 194 -24.05 -0.38 -0.09
C CYS A 194 -25.38 -1.09 0.07
N VAL A 195 -25.51 -2.26 -0.55
CA VAL A 195 -26.55 -3.25 -0.19
C VAL A 195 -26.31 -3.79 1.23
N ALA A 196 -27.29 -4.48 1.83
CA ALA A 196 -27.06 -5.24 3.06
C ALA A 196 -25.91 -6.24 2.89
N ASP A 197 -25.26 -6.61 3.98
CA ASP A 197 -24.21 -7.63 3.93
C ASP A 197 -24.74 -8.94 3.32
N PRO A 198 -24.02 -9.54 2.35
CA PRO A 198 -24.52 -10.75 1.67
C PRO A 198 -24.58 -11.99 2.57
N GLY A 199 -24.00 -11.96 3.76
CA GLY A 199 -24.02 -13.09 4.70
C GLY A 199 -23.25 -14.33 4.20
N THR A 200 -22.38 -14.17 3.22
CA THR A 200 -21.59 -15.27 2.64
C THR A 200 -20.24 -15.41 3.35
N SER A 201 -19.76 -16.67 3.45
CA SER A 201 -18.43 -16.94 4.02
C SER A 201 -17.34 -16.40 3.08
N ARG A 202 -16.46 -15.56 3.63
CA ARG A 202 -15.34 -14.94 2.93
C ARG A 202 -14.27 -14.49 3.92
N THR A 203 -13.11 -14.08 3.45
CA THR A 203 -12.12 -13.45 4.32
C THR A 203 -12.48 -11.99 4.59
N SER A 204 -12.03 -11.44 5.70
CA SER A 204 -12.22 -10.01 5.99
C SER A 204 -11.49 -9.15 4.97
N LEU A 205 -10.34 -9.60 4.45
CA LEU A 205 -9.60 -8.91 3.40
C LEU A 205 -10.42 -8.82 2.10
N ASP A 206 -11.00 -9.94 1.65
CA ASP A 206 -11.85 -9.95 0.45
C ASP A 206 -13.04 -8.97 0.59
N ALA A 207 -13.65 -8.93 1.78
CA ALA A 207 -14.75 -8.01 2.04
C ALA A 207 -14.32 -6.54 2.01
N LEU A 208 -13.13 -6.22 2.56
CA LEU A 208 -12.55 -4.87 2.55
C LEU A 208 -12.14 -4.43 1.15
N LEU A 209 -11.48 -5.31 0.39
CA LEU A 209 -11.09 -5.02 -0.99
C LEU A 209 -12.31 -4.87 -1.91
N ASN A 210 -13.36 -5.68 -1.71
CA ASN A 210 -14.61 -5.52 -2.45
C ASN A 210 -15.31 -4.18 -2.13
N ALA A 211 -15.28 -3.74 -0.87
CA ALA A 211 -15.82 -2.44 -0.51
C ALA A 211 -15.04 -1.30 -1.18
N ALA A 212 -13.71 -1.36 -1.18
CA ALA A 212 -12.86 -0.39 -1.86
C ALA A 212 -13.07 -0.39 -3.38
N TYR A 213 -13.23 -1.57 -3.98
CA TYR A 213 -13.49 -1.72 -5.41
C TYR A 213 -14.88 -1.15 -5.80
N SER A 214 -15.92 -1.44 -5.00
CA SER A 214 -17.27 -0.92 -5.21
C SER A 214 -17.35 0.61 -5.04
N GLU A 215 -16.44 1.20 -4.27
CA GLU A 215 -16.26 2.65 -4.11
C GLU A 215 -15.47 3.28 -5.26
N GLN A 216 -14.66 2.51 -6.00
CA GLN A 216 -13.57 3.01 -6.84
C GLN A 216 -12.54 3.80 -6.04
N GLY A 217 -12.39 3.43 -4.78
CA GLY A 217 -11.43 3.97 -3.82
C GLY A 217 -10.23 3.05 -3.64
N ALA A 218 -9.62 3.13 -2.46
CA ALA A 218 -8.47 2.31 -2.11
C ALA A 218 -8.52 1.85 -0.65
N PHE A 219 -8.17 0.58 -0.41
CA PHE A 219 -7.93 0.06 0.93
C PHE A 219 -6.52 -0.52 1.01
N PHE A 220 -5.73 -0.08 1.98
CA PHE A 220 -4.34 -0.51 2.17
C PHE A 220 -3.88 -0.35 3.61
N ILE A 221 -2.73 -0.95 3.92
CA ILE A 221 -2.01 -0.72 5.17
C ILE A 221 -0.85 0.23 4.87
N ASN A 222 -0.78 1.36 5.58
CA ASN A 222 0.34 2.29 5.39
C ASN A 222 1.61 1.82 6.13
N SER A 223 2.71 2.57 5.98
CA SER A 223 4.01 2.22 6.59
C SER A 223 3.97 2.06 8.11
N SER A 224 3.08 2.77 8.80
CA SER A 224 2.93 2.69 10.25
C SER A 224 1.99 1.58 10.74
N GLY A 225 1.46 0.73 9.83
CA GLY A 225 0.51 -0.33 10.16
C GLY A 225 -0.94 0.14 10.34
N THR A 226 -1.27 1.35 9.89
CA THR A 226 -2.64 1.88 9.93
C THR A 226 -3.44 1.37 8.74
N ALA A 227 -4.64 0.87 8.96
CA ALA A 227 -5.60 0.56 7.91
C ALA A 227 -6.18 1.87 7.36
N VAL A 228 -5.99 2.10 6.07
CA VAL A 228 -6.42 3.32 5.39
C VAL A 228 -7.46 2.95 4.34
N PHE A 229 -8.59 3.63 4.38
CA PHE A 229 -9.57 3.60 3.31
C PHE A 229 -9.70 5.03 2.75
N LYS A 230 -9.42 5.18 1.47
CA LYS A 230 -9.64 6.42 0.73
C LYS A 230 -10.83 6.26 -0.19
N ASN A 231 -11.77 7.18 -0.11
CA ASN A 231 -12.89 7.23 -1.04
C ASN A 231 -12.42 7.71 -2.43
N ARG A 232 -13.26 7.56 -3.43
CA ARG A 232 -12.99 7.97 -4.82
C ARG A 232 -12.59 9.45 -4.92
N THR A 233 -13.31 10.34 -4.27
CA THR A 233 -13.02 11.78 -4.31
C THR A 233 -11.63 12.10 -3.76
N ASN A 234 -11.25 11.51 -2.64
CA ASN A 234 -9.95 11.76 -2.01
C ASN A 234 -8.78 11.14 -2.78
N THR A 235 -8.99 10.03 -3.52
CA THR A 235 -7.96 9.51 -4.43
C THR A 235 -7.69 10.47 -5.60
N ILE A 236 -8.73 11.11 -6.13
CA ILE A 236 -8.63 12.09 -7.21
C ILE A 236 -8.05 13.41 -6.70
N THR A 237 -8.59 13.94 -5.59
CA THR A 237 -8.15 15.23 -5.01
C THR A 237 -6.67 15.19 -4.61
N SER A 238 -6.16 14.05 -4.19
CA SER A 238 -4.72 13.88 -3.92
C SER A 238 -3.85 14.16 -5.14
N ALA A 239 -4.36 14.02 -6.37
CA ALA A 239 -3.66 14.36 -7.59
C ALA A 239 -3.52 15.88 -7.82
N SER A 240 -4.37 16.69 -7.19
CA SER A 240 -4.35 18.16 -7.30
C SER A 240 -3.41 18.82 -6.28
N ALA A 241 -2.80 18.05 -5.38
CA ALA A 241 -1.80 18.56 -4.44
C ALA A 241 -0.55 19.06 -5.20
N THR A 242 0.22 19.98 -4.59
CA THR A 242 1.50 20.40 -5.14
C THR A 242 2.41 19.18 -5.28
N PRO A 243 2.81 18.81 -6.51
CA PRO A 243 3.57 17.59 -6.73
C PRO A 243 5.02 17.75 -6.28
N ILE A 244 5.61 16.64 -5.82
CA ILE A 244 7.05 16.53 -5.64
C ILE A 244 7.69 16.44 -7.03
N GLU A 245 8.63 17.33 -7.33
CA GLU A 245 9.24 17.44 -8.66
C GLU A 245 10.52 16.59 -8.77
N PHE A 246 10.50 15.65 -9.70
CA PHE A 246 11.63 14.82 -10.10
C PHE A 246 12.13 15.27 -11.47
N ASN A 247 13.40 15.69 -11.52
CA ASN A 247 14.00 16.21 -12.74
C ASN A 247 15.53 16.00 -12.69
N GLN A 248 16.10 15.57 -13.79
CA GLN A 248 17.55 15.40 -13.95
C GLN A 248 18.33 16.73 -13.92
N SER A 249 17.63 17.88 -14.08
CA SER A 249 18.22 19.21 -14.12
C SER A 249 17.44 20.18 -13.23
N GLY A 250 17.72 20.17 -11.90
CA GLY A 250 17.17 21.14 -10.95
C GLY A 250 15.98 20.70 -10.10
N GLY A 251 15.61 19.41 -10.16
CA GLY A 251 14.68 18.75 -9.22
C GLY A 251 15.35 17.61 -8.48
N ILE A 252 14.57 16.72 -7.89
CA ILE A 252 15.09 15.50 -7.27
C ILE A 252 15.62 14.56 -8.35
N PRO A 253 16.90 14.16 -8.32
CA PRO A 253 17.45 13.23 -9.29
C PRO A 253 16.87 11.83 -9.12
N TYR A 254 16.73 11.11 -10.23
CA TYR A 254 16.24 9.74 -10.26
C TYR A 254 17.07 8.89 -11.24
N LYS A 255 16.95 7.58 -11.09
CA LYS A 255 17.58 6.55 -11.93
C LYS A 255 16.53 5.55 -12.41
N ASN A 256 16.89 4.72 -13.37
CA ASN A 256 16.10 3.56 -13.81
C ASN A 256 14.62 3.88 -14.09
N LEU A 257 14.37 4.95 -14.86
CA LEU A 257 13.02 5.29 -15.26
C LEU A 257 12.46 4.22 -16.18
N VAL A 258 11.32 3.63 -15.80
CA VAL A 258 10.65 2.58 -16.57
C VAL A 258 9.49 3.19 -17.34
N PHE A 259 9.66 3.31 -18.65
CA PHE A 259 8.59 3.70 -19.57
C PHE A 259 7.82 2.47 -20.04
N ALA A 260 6.52 2.59 -20.19
CA ALA A 260 5.68 1.62 -20.84
C ALA A 260 4.73 2.27 -21.84
N PHE A 261 4.59 1.63 -22.99
CA PHE A 261 3.59 1.98 -23.99
C PHE A 261 3.09 0.66 -24.58
N ASP A 262 2.06 0.13 -23.96
CA ASP A 262 1.48 -1.18 -24.28
C ASP A 262 -0.05 -1.16 -24.07
N ASP A 263 -0.70 -2.28 -24.35
CA ASP A 263 -2.14 -2.47 -24.24
C ASP A 263 -2.60 -3.04 -22.88
N LYS A 264 -1.67 -3.31 -21.96
CA LYS A 264 -1.96 -4.05 -20.70
C LYS A 264 -3.02 -3.39 -19.82
N LEU A 265 -3.14 -2.07 -19.86
CA LEU A 265 -4.09 -1.32 -19.04
C LEU A 265 -5.31 -0.84 -19.85
N ILE A 266 -5.43 -1.21 -21.12
CA ILE A 266 -6.62 -0.89 -21.90
C ILE A 266 -7.81 -1.67 -21.34
N ILE A 267 -8.90 -0.96 -21.07
CA ILE A 267 -10.21 -1.52 -20.74
C ILE A 267 -11.21 -0.71 -21.57
N ASN A 268 -11.76 -1.30 -22.62
CA ASN A 268 -12.71 -0.66 -23.51
C ASN A 268 -14.10 -1.33 -23.50
N SER A 269 -14.25 -2.38 -22.71
CA SER A 269 -15.52 -3.02 -22.37
C SER A 269 -15.50 -3.40 -20.89
N ALA A 270 -16.48 -3.00 -20.11
CA ALA A 270 -16.56 -3.30 -18.69
C ALA A 270 -17.97 -3.78 -18.32
N SER A 271 -18.06 -4.96 -17.73
CA SER A 271 -19.30 -5.57 -17.23
C SER A 271 -19.26 -5.63 -15.70
N MET A 272 -20.16 -4.92 -15.04
CA MET A 272 -20.22 -4.80 -13.58
C MET A 272 -21.56 -5.33 -13.06
N THR A 273 -21.51 -6.25 -12.09
CA THR A 273 -22.71 -6.85 -11.49
C THR A 273 -22.68 -6.69 -9.98
N ARG A 274 -23.67 -6.03 -9.43
CA ARG A 274 -23.84 -5.94 -7.97
C ARG A 274 -24.48 -7.20 -7.38
N VAL A 275 -24.36 -7.39 -6.10
CA VAL A 275 -25.10 -8.45 -5.36
C VAL A 275 -26.60 -8.29 -5.58
N GLY A 276 -27.25 -9.32 -6.10
CA GLY A 276 -28.70 -9.35 -6.37
C GLY A 276 -29.15 -8.43 -7.51
N GLY A 277 -28.23 -7.91 -8.33
CA GLY A 277 -28.52 -7.07 -9.50
C GLY A 277 -28.32 -7.79 -10.83
N SER A 278 -28.47 -7.05 -11.92
CA SER A 278 -28.18 -7.48 -13.28
C SER A 278 -26.84 -6.92 -13.77
N ALA A 279 -26.21 -7.62 -14.73
CA ALA A 279 -24.98 -7.16 -15.35
C ALA A 279 -25.18 -5.83 -16.07
N GLN A 280 -24.32 -4.87 -15.79
CA GLN A 280 -24.32 -3.54 -16.38
C GLN A 280 -23.09 -3.41 -17.27
N LEU A 281 -23.29 -3.13 -18.55
CA LEU A 281 -22.23 -3.07 -19.56
C LEU A 281 -21.99 -1.63 -20.02
N ALA A 282 -20.72 -1.25 -20.09
CA ALA A 282 -20.27 -0.04 -20.75
C ALA A 282 -19.17 -0.38 -21.77
N GLU A 283 -19.19 0.26 -22.95
CA GLU A 283 -18.26 0.01 -24.03
C GLU A 283 -17.84 1.30 -24.73
N ASN A 284 -16.60 1.33 -25.22
CA ASN A 284 -16.08 2.34 -26.14
C ASN A 284 -15.86 1.71 -27.52
N ALA A 285 -16.83 1.88 -28.41
CA ALA A 285 -16.81 1.27 -29.76
C ALA A 285 -15.59 1.74 -30.59
N ALA A 286 -15.16 3.00 -30.47
CA ALA A 286 -14.01 3.53 -31.18
C ALA A 286 -12.70 2.85 -30.74
N SER A 287 -12.53 2.67 -29.44
CA SER A 287 -11.40 1.94 -28.88
C SER A 287 -11.41 0.47 -29.24
N ILE A 288 -12.59 -0.18 -29.25
CA ILE A 288 -12.72 -1.59 -29.67
C ILE A 288 -12.30 -1.77 -31.13
N VAL A 289 -12.67 -0.84 -32.01
CA VAL A 289 -12.22 -0.87 -33.40
C VAL A 289 -10.71 -0.71 -33.51
N LYS A 290 -10.10 0.11 -32.65
CA LYS A 290 -8.67 0.43 -32.70
C LYS A 290 -7.79 -0.65 -32.07
N TYR A 291 -8.20 -1.21 -30.92
CA TYR A 291 -7.37 -2.10 -30.08
C TYR A 291 -7.95 -3.50 -29.91
N PHE A 292 -9.07 -3.82 -30.56
CA PHE A 292 -9.87 -5.00 -30.25
C PHE A 292 -10.54 -4.91 -28.86
N SER A 293 -11.34 -5.91 -28.48
CA SER A 293 -12.05 -5.92 -27.20
C SER A 293 -11.12 -6.29 -26.05
N HIS A 294 -10.92 -5.37 -25.11
CA HIS A 294 -10.26 -5.56 -23.82
C HIS A 294 -11.33 -5.46 -22.74
N GLN A 295 -11.85 -6.61 -22.33
CA GLN A 295 -12.98 -6.67 -21.40
C GLN A 295 -12.53 -6.95 -19.96
N THR A 296 -13.10 -6.22 -19.01
CA THR A 296 -13.12 -6.59 -17.59
C THR A 296 -14.53 -6.99 -17.16
N ASN A 297 -14.62 -7.95 -16.26
CA ASN A 297 -15.90 -8.43 -15.73
C ASN A 297 -15.79 -8.63 -14.21
N GLU A 298 -16.57 -7.86 -13.46
CA GLU A 298 -16.60 -7.95 -12.01
C GLU A 298 -18.01 -8.23 -11.50
N THR A 299 -18.10 -9.11 -10.55
CA THR A 299 -19.35 -9.55 -9.95
C THR A 299 -19.34 -9.34 -8.44
N ASN A 300 -20.52 -9.41 -7.83
CA ASN A 300 -20.67 -9.28 -6.37
C ASN A 300 -20.29 -7.92 -5.80
N LEU A 301 -20.40 -6.84 -6.60
CA LEU A 301 -20.24 -5.48 -6.08
C LEU A 301 -21.27 -5.21 -4.99
N ILE A 302 -20.85 -4.49 -3.95
CA ILE A 302 -21.77 -4.13 -2.85
C ILE A 302 -22.52 -2.81 -3.09
N ALA A 303 -22.41 -2.23 -4.27
CA ALA A 303 -23.18 -1.05 -4.66
C ALA A 303 -24.70 -1.29 -4.53
N GLN A 304 -25.45 -0.26 -4.12
CA GLN A 304 -26.87 -0.41 -3.79
C GLN A 304 -27.76 -0.55 -5.02
N THR A 305 -27.42 0.09 -6.12
CA THR A 305 -28.24 0.13 -7.33
C THR A 305 -27.49 -0.38 -8.57
N ASP A 306 -28.24 -0.83 -9.59
CA ASP A 306 -27.67 -1.18 -10.89
C ASP A 306 -27.10 0.08 -11.60
N ALA A 307 -27.66 1.26 -11.30
CA ALA A 307 -27.12 2.52 -11.82
C ALA A 307 -25.71 2.83 -11.27
N ASP A 308 -25.44 2.51 -10.00
CA ASP A 308 -24.10 2.65 -9.42
C ASP A 308 -23.12 1.67 -10.10
N ALA A 309 -23.54 0.43 -10.32
CA ALA A 309 -22.74 -0.56 -11.03
C ALA A 309 -22.42 -0.10 -12.48
N LEU A 310 -23.43 0.50 -13.17
CA LEU A 310 -23.23 1.07 -14.50
C LEU A 310 -22.26 2.26 -14.47
N ASN A 311 -22.31 3.11 -13.46
CA ASN A 311 -21.36 4.22 -13.31
C ASN A 311 -19.93 3.71 -13.14
N ILE A 312 -19.72 2.68 -12.33
CA ILE A 312 -18.40 2.03 -12.20
C ILE A 312 -17.90 1.54 -13.56
N ALA A 313 -18.74 0.83 -14.33
CA ALA A 313 -18.39 0.37 -15.67
C ALA A 313 -18.00 1.52 -16.61
N LYS A 314 -18.76 2.61 -16.60
CA LYS A 314 -18.48 3.81 -17.42
C LYS A 314 -17.16 4.48 -17.03
N ILE A 315 -16.84 4.59 -15.74
CA ILE A 315 -15.58 5.16 -15.25
C ILE A 315 -14.39 4.33 -15.79
N TYR A 316 -14.46 3.00 -15.66
CA TYR A 316 -13.40 2.12 -16.17
C TYR A 316 -13.15 2.33 -17.66
N VAL A 317 -14.21 2.34 -18.45
CA VAL A 317 -14.08 2.53 -19.91
C VAL A 317 -13.62 3.94 -20.26
N ALA A 318 -14.17 4.98 -19.61
CA ALA A 318 -13.80 6.37 -19.91
C ALA A 318 -12.31 6.66 -19.60
N THR A 319 -11.76 6.06 -18.56
CA THR A 319 -10.39 6.35 -18.09
C THR A 319 -9.33 5.44 -18.70
N ARG A 320 -9.72 4.30 -19.32
CA ARG A 320 -8.77 3.26 -19.78
C ARG A 320 -8.98 2.81 -21.22
N ALA A 321 -9.85 3.46 -21.99
CA ALA A 321 -10.10 3.09 -23.37
C ALA A 321 -8.92 3.36 -24.32
N GLU A 322 -7.98 4.22 -23.92
CA GLU A 322 -6.83 4.61 -24.74
C GLU A 322 -5.52 4.34 -23.99
N THR A 323 -4.47 3.99 -24.77
CA THR A 323 -3.12 3.87 -24.21
C THR A 323 -2.37 5.19 -24.31
N THR A 324 -1.57 5.48 -23.27
CA THR A 324 -0.65 6.63 -23.23
C THR A 324 0.76 6.15 -22.86
N ILE A 325 1.77 6.97 -23.14
CA ILE A 325 3.10 6.70 -22.58
C ILE A 325 2.99 6.81 -21.06
N ARG A 326 3.29 5.71 -20.36
CA ARG A 326 3.30 5.64 -18.91
C ARG A 326 4.72 5.66 -18.38
N ILE A 327 4.85 6.09 -17.15
CA ILE A 327 6.04 5.86 -16.33
C ILE A 327 5.58 4.92 -15.21
N ASP A 328 6.05 3.68 -15.25
CA ASP A 328 5.62 2.66 -14.30
C ASP A 328 6.43 2.70 -12.99
N ALA A 329 7.71 3.07 -13.08
CA ALA A 329 8.56 3.17 -11.90
C ALA A 329 9.78 4.08 -12.13
N MET A 330 10.33 4.58 -11.03
CA MET A 330 11.65 5.25 -10.97
C MET A 330 12.35 4.89 -9.68
N THR A 331 13.68 4.90 -9.69
CA THR A 331 14.50 4.65 -8.50
C THR A 331 15.17 5.95 -8.03
N VAL A 332 15.11 6.21 -6.74
CA VAL A 332 15.80 7.34 -6.10
C VAL A 332 16.86 6.80 -5.14
N ASP A 333 18.06 7.33 -5.23
CA ASP A 333 19.19 6.97 -4.39
C ASP A 333 19.38 8.04 -3.31
N LEU A 334 19.09 7.69 -2.05
CA LEU A 334 19.17 8.65 -0.95
C LEU A 334 20.62 8.98 -0.54
N LEU A 335 21.62 8.26 -1.07
CA LEU A 335 23.03 8.63 -0.87
C LEU A 335 23.44 9.83 -1.72
N ASP A 336 22.65 10.20 -2.72
CA ASP A 336 22.86 11.42 -3.50
C ASP A 336 22.45 12.64 -2.64
N THR A 337 23.39 13.55 -2.42
CA THR A 337 23.20 14.75 -1.59
C THR A 337 22.17 15.73 -2.13
N ALA A 338 21.82 15.63 -3.43
CA ALA A 338 20.77 16.43 -4.05
C ALA A 338 19.36 15.91 -3.71
N VAL A 339 19.23 14.70 -3.13
CA VAL A 339 17.96 14.12 -2.74
C VAL A 339 17.56 14.61 -1.35
N PRO A 340 16.37 15.23 -1.19
CA PRO A 340 15.86 15.64 0.12
C PRO A 340 15.38 14.42 0.89
N THR A 341 16.25 13.87 1.74
CA THR A 341 16.04 12.62 2.48
C THR A 341 14.69 12.60 3.21
N GLY A 342 14.34 13.66 3.94
CA GLY A 342 13.08 13.71 4.69
C GLY A 342 11.84 13.62 3.78
N THR A 343 11.89 14.22 2.59
CA THR A 343 10.80 14.13 1.61
C THR A 343 10.64 12.68 1.11
N MET A 344 11.74 11.99 0.84
CA MET A 344 11.69 10.61 0.37
C MET A 344 11.22 9.64 1.47
N LEU A 345 11.66 9.84 2.70
CA LEU A 345 11.22 9.04 3.84
C LEU A 345 9.73 9.23 4.17
N GLY A 346 9.20 10.43 3.91
CA GLY A 346 7.79 10.77 4.12
C GLY A 346 6.85 10.39 2.97
N LEU A 347 7.37 9.78 1.89
CA LEU A 347 6.54 9.34 0.76
C LEU A 347 5.53 8.27 1.19
N GLU A 348 4.28 8.46 0.77
CA GLU A 348 3.22 7.46 0.97
C GLU A 348 2.32 7.42 -0.29
N TYR A 349 1.43 6.44 -0.37
CA TYR A 349 0.54 6.28 -1.51
C TYR A 349 -0.31 7.52 -1.76
N PHE A 350 -0.63 7.75 -3.02
CA PHE A 350 -1.36 8.92 -3.52
C PHE A 350 -0.62 10.25 -3.41
N THR A 351 0.64 10.29 -2.96
CA THR A 351 1.45 11.51 -3.06
C THR A 351 1.59 11.90 -4.54
N ALA A 352 1.28 13.17 -4.84
CA ALA A 352 1.40 13.70 -6.20
C ALA A 352 2.88 13.86 -6.58
N LEU A 353 3.26 13.39 -7.76
CA LEU A 353 4.62 13.40 -8.30
C LEU A 353 4.59 14.03 -9.69
N LYS A 354 5.59 14.86 -10.00
CA LYS A 354 5.79 15.37 -11.36
C LYS A 354 7.16 14.94 -11.83
N ILE A 355 7.20 14.17 -12.89
CA ILE A 355 8.43 13.63 -13.47
C ILE A 355 8.69 14.35 -14.78
N THR A 356 9.87 14.96 -14.89
CA THR A 356 10.36 15.60 -16.10
C THR A 356 11.56 14.82 -16.62
N ASN A 357 11.47 14.31 -17.83
CA ASN A 357 12.54 13.55 -18.46
C ASN A 357 12.89 14.13 -19.84
N LYS A 358 14.14 14.50 -20.03
CA LYS A 358 14.66 14.96 -21.31
C LYS A 358 15.08 13.75 -22.15
N GLN A 359 14.51 13.63 -23.33
CA GLN A 359 14.80 12.56 -24.26
C GLN A 359 16.08 12.83 -25.08
N PRO A 360 16.72 11.79 -25.66
CA PRO A 360 17.92 11.96 -26.48
C PRO A 360 17.73 12.84 -27.72
N ASP A 361 16.51 12.93 -28.26
CA ASP A 361 16.16 13.79 -29.40
C ASP A 361 15.96 15.26 -29.01
N GLY A 362 16.10 15.58 -27.70
CA GLY A 362 15.91 16.93 -27.15
C GLY A 362 14.47 17.22 -26.72
N SER A 363 13.50 16.35 -27.02
CA SER A 363 12.13 16.47 -26.52
C SER A 363 12.07 16.24 -25.00
N THR A 364 10.97 16.65 -24.38
CA THR A 364 10.78 16.50 -22.93
C THR A 364 9.44 15.81 -22.68
N ILE A 365 9.48 14.73 -21.91
CA ILE A 365 8.29 14.08 -21.38
C ILE A 365 8.04 14.63 -19.96
N VAL A 366 6.86 15.20 -19.75
CA VAL A 366 6.41 15.64 -18.43
C VAL A 366 5.15 14.90 -18.08
N LYS A 367 5.15 14.21 -16.92
CA LYS A 367 4.00 13.48 -16.42
C LYS A 367 3.72 13.87 -14.97
N THR A 368 2.43 14.10 -14.68
CA THR A 368 1.93 14.22 -13.30
C THR A 368 1.30 12.90 -12.91
N LEU A 369 1.81 12.30 -11.85
CA LEU A 369 1.53 10.93 -11.45
C LEU A 369 1.23 10.88 -9.95
N GLN A 370 0.79 9.74 -9.47
CA GLN A 370 0.65 9.44 -8.05
C GLN A 370 1.56 8.27 -7.66
N CYS A 371 2.13 8.34 -6.46
CA CYS A 371 2.82 7.21 -5.84
C CYS A 371 1.82 6.07 -5.58
N GLN A 372 2.10 4.88 -6.08
CA GLN A 372 1.27 3.69 -5.91
C GLN A 372 2.02 2.51 -5.28
N GLY A 373 3.34 2.63 -5.13
CA GLY A 373 4.17 1.62 -4.49
C GLY A 373 5.52 2.16 -4.10
N LEU A 374 6.12 1.55 -3.08
CA LEU A 374 7.40 1.90 -2.51
C LEU A 374 8.19 0.61 -2.20
N ASP A 375 9.27 0.40 -2.95
CA ASP A 375 10.18 -0.71 -2.75
C ASP A 375 11.52 -0.18 -2.21
N TRP A 376 11.78 -0.41 -0.92
CA TRP A 376 13.00 0.01 -0.25
C TRP A 376 14.05 -1.10 -0.29
N ASN A 377 15.27 -0.71 -0.62
CA ASN A 377 16.45 -1.56 -0.49
C ASN A 377 17.52 -0.81 0.31
N ILE A 378 17.80 -1.34 1.52
CA ILE A 378 18.69 -0.71 2.49
C ILE A 378 19.76 -1.71 2.89
N THR A 379 21.02 -1.31 2.74
CA THR A 379 22.21 -2.03 3.21
C THR A 379 23.16 -1.01 3.86
N PRO A 380 24.24 -1.42 4.51
CA PRO A 380 25.18 -0.47 5.11
C PRO A 380 25.76 0.59 4.14
N ASN A 381 25.73 0.32 2.84
CA ASN A 381 26.29 1.20 1.80
C ASN A 381 25.27 1.62 0.73
N GLN A 382 23.99 1.36 0.94
CA GLN A 382 22.95 1.65 -0.03
C GLN A 382 21.66 2.00 0.68
N MET A 383 21.00 3.05 0.23
CA MET A 383 19.64 3.38 0.65
C MET A 383 18.88 3.90 -0.58
N GLN A 384 18.07 3.03 -1.16
CA GLN A 384 17.33 3.31 -2.39
C GLN A 384 15.85 3.01 -2.22
N VAL A 385 15.03 3.82 -2.87
CA VAL A 385 13.60 3.58 -3.01
C VAL A 385 13.22 3.55 -4.48
N THR A 386 12.54 2.48 -4.89
CA THR A 386 11.87 2.43 -6.18
C THR A 386 10.42 2.81 -5.97
N VAL A 387 10.00 3.86 -6.63
CA VAL A 387 8.64 4.41 -6.56
C VAL A 387 7.86 3.91 -7.75
N THR A 388 6.84 3.11 -7.51
CA THR A 388 5.87 2.71 -8.54
C THR A 388 4.86 3.82 -8.71
N THR A 389 4.57 4.19 -9.95
CA THR A 389 3.71 5.34 -10.25
C THR A 389 2.55 4.93 -11.16
N LEU A 390 1.46 5.69 -11.07
CA LEU A 390 0.31 5.56 -11.96
C LEU A 390 -0.26 6.95 -12.26
N GLU A 391 -0.79 7.12 -13.47
CA GLU A 391 -1.58 8.33 -13.77
C GLU A 391 -2.83 8.35 -12.88
N PRO A 392 -3.17 9.49 -12.27
CA PRO A 392 -4.39 9.59 -11.47
C PRO A 392 -5.60 9.35 -12.36
N ILE A 393 -6.55 8.58 -11.86
CA ILE A 393 -7.86 8.43 -12.50
C ILE A 393 -8.60 9.76 -12.27
N THR A 394 -8.53 10.65 -13.21
CA THR A 394 -9.28 11.90 -13.15
C THR A 394 -10.64 11.68 -13.80
N ASP A 395 -11.62 11.40 -12.96
CA ASP A 395 -13.01 11.17 -13.38
C ASP A 395 -13.84 12.42 -13.09
N GLY A 396 -13.87 13.32 -14.02
CA GLY A 396 -14.71 14.50 -13.85
C GLY A 396 -14.41 15.63 -14.82
N PHE A 397 -15.39 16.50 -14.96
CA PHE A 397 -15.24 17.76 -15.67
C PHE A 397 -14.21 18.63 -14.93
N THR A 398 -13.07 18.87 -15.57
CA THR A 398 -12.02 19.74 -15.04
C THR A 398 -12.02 21.03 -15.84
N LEU A 399 -12.35 22.14 -15.18
CA LEU A 399 -12.34 23.47 -15.81
C LEU A 399 -10.95 23.74 -16.41
N ASP A 400 -10.92 24.27 -17.64
CA ASP A 400 -9.71 24.57 -18.41
C ASP A 400 -8.87 23.35 -18.87
N SER A 401 -9.38 22.13 -18.72
CA SER A 401 -8.74 20.94 -19.31
C SER A 401 -9.19 20.79 -20.77
N ALA A 402 -8.23 20.70 -21.69
CA ALA A 402 -8.49 20.44 -23.12
C ALA A 402 -9.10 19.04 -23.40
N VAL A 403 -9.00 18.12 -22.42
CA VAL A 403 -9.49 16.75 -22.55
C VAL A 403 -10.71 16.51 -21.68
N GLN A 404 -10.72 17.05 -20.46
CA GLN A 404 -11.76 16.80 -19.46
C GLN A 404 -12.63 18.03 -19.16
N GLY A 405 -12.35 19.17 -19.79
CA GLY A 405 -13.12 20.40 -19.70
C GLY A 405 -14.15 20.60 -20.82
N ILE A 406 -14.48 19.58 -21.60
CA ILE A 406 -15.39 19.68 -22.74
C ILE A 406 -16.81 19.32 -22.29
N ILE A 407 -17.70 20.35 -22.30
CA ILE A 407 -19.13 20.18 -21.96
C ILE A 407 -19.76 19.19 -22.93
N GLY A 408 -20.44 18.18 -22.41
CA GLY A 408 -21.10 17.11 -23.17
C GLY A 408 -20.23 15.88 -23.42
N THR A 409 -18.94 15.92 -23.09
CA THR A 409 -18.01 14.78 -23.25
C THR A 409 -17.49 14.31 -21.90
N SER A 410 -17.27 15.24 -20.98
CA SER A 410 -16.78 14.94 -19.63
C SER A 410 -17.95 14.85 -18.66
N VAL A 411 -17.87 13.88 -17.73
CA VAL A 411 -18.89 13.65 -16.71
C VAL A 411 -18.68 14.64 -15.56
N LEU A 412 -19.73 15.32 -15.10
CA LEU A 412 -19.68 16.10 -13.86
C LEU A 412 -19.57 15.11 -12.70
N ALA A 413 -18.52 15.23 -11.90
CA ALA A 413 -18.39 14.51 -10.64
C ALA A 413 -19.38 15.13 -9.62
N TYR A 414 -20.34 14.35 -9.16
CA TYR A 414 -21.26 14.71 -8.09
C TYR A 414 -20.80 14.06 -6.79
#